data_27899f135c7639914e8736f8cf3ff131
#
_entry.id   27899f135c7639914e8736f8cf3ff131
#
_cell.length_a   1.000
_cell.length_b   1.000
_cell.length_c   1.000
_cell.angle_alpha   90.00
_cell.angle_beta   90.00
_cell.angle_gamma   90.00
#
_symmetry.space_group_name_H-M   'P 1'
#
loop_
_entity.id
_entity.type
_entity.pdbx_description
1 polymer ?
#
loop_
_entity_poly.entity_id
_entity_poly.type
_entity_poly.pdbx_seq_one_letter_code
_entity_poly.pdbx_strand_id
1 'polypeptide(L)'
;MSSASNVTDAAVIKAFAAIPALLEQTPALIGRGRLLDCECLFGPAGHPFHASIRAGRIVDLTPAPVLMRSWRFSYRASTMAWAAYWQAEPRPGWHDLLALTKRGEADLEGDLHPFMAHLQYFKDVLALPRHHFAVAA
;
A
#
# COMPACT_ATOMS: atom_id res chain seq x y z
N MET A 1 26.70 -2.33 9.45
CA MET A 1 25.30 -2.31 9.16
C MET A 1 24.64 -1.05 9.71
N SER A 2 24.05 -0.33 8.86
CA SER A 2 23.47 0.92 9.28
C SER A 2 22.12 0.68 9.94
N SER A 3 21.74 1.58 10.82
CA SER A 3 20.48 1.48 11.51
C SER A 3 19.30 1.64 10.55
N ALA A 4 19.51 2.30 9.44
CA ALA A 4 18.45 2.46 8.45
C ALA A 4 18.04 1.12 7.88
N SER A 5 18.92 0.15 7.91
CA SER A 5 18.61 -1.17 7.39
C SER A 5 17.84 -2.03 8.40
N ASN A 6 17.47 -1.47 9.54
CA ASN A 6 16.67 -2.21 10.50
C ASN A 6 15.27 -2.45 9.99
N VAL A 7 14.82 -1.65 9.02
CA VAL A 7 13.54 -1.92 8.40
C VAL A 7 13.74 -3.07 7.43
N THR A 8 13.09 -4.17 7.70
CA THR A 8 13.24 -5.38 6.90
C THR A 8 12.00 -5.60 6.03
N ASP A 9 12.18 -6.41 4.99
CA ASP A 9 11.05 -6.81 4.16
C ASP A 9 9.98 -7.49 5.03
N ALA A 10 10.40 -8.31 5.98
CA ALA A 10 9.46 -9.02 6.84
C ALA A 10 8.57 -8.06 7.62
N ALA A 11 9.14 -6.96 8.13
CA ALA A 11 8.35 -5.98 8.87
C ALA A 11 7.34 -5.29 7.98
N VAL A 12 7.74 -4.93 6.76
CA VAL A 12 6.85 -4.27 5.82
C VAL A 12 5.75 -5.24 5.36
N ILE A 13 6.11 -6.49 5.08
CA ILE A 13 5.14 -7.51 4.69
C ILE A 13 4.09 -7.70 5.79
N LYS A 14 4.53 -7.75 7.04
CA LYS A 14 3.62 -7.90 8.16
C LYS A 14 2.68 -6.70 8.27
N ALA A 15 3.19 -5.51 8.04
CA ALA A 15 2.38 -4.30 8.08
C ALA A 15 1.31 -4.33 6.99
N PHE A 16 1.66 -4.78 5.78
CA PHE A 16 0.69 -4.90 4.70
C PHE A 16 -0.39 -5.94 5.06
N ALA A 17 0.00 -7.04 5.65
CA ALA A 17 -0.96 -8.07 6.01
C ALA A 17 -1.99 -7.57 7.02
N ALA A 18 -1.67 -6.54 7.79
CA ALA A 18 -2.58 -5.98 8.77
C ALA A 18 -3.56 -4.95 8.17
N ILE A 19 -3.31 -4.49 6.94
CA ILE A 19 -4.14 -3.43 6.35
C ILE A 19 -5.63 -3.78 6.30
N PRO A 20 -6.05 -4.98 5.88
CA PRO A 20 -7.49 -5.27 5.85
C PRO A 20 -8.17 -5.09 7.20
N ALA A 21 -7.55 -5.53 8.28
CA ALA A 21 -8.12 -5.37 9.61
C ALA A 21 -8.16 -3.91 10.04
N LEU A 22 -7.10 -3.15 9.73
CA LEU A 22 -7.05 -1.73 10.03
C LEU A 22 -8.11 -0.97 9.25
N LEU A 23 -8.36 -1.37 8.01
CA LEU A 23 -9.37 -0.75 7.18
C LEU A 23 -10.77 -0.97 7.77
N GLU A 24 -11.04 -2.18 8.28
CA GLU A 24 -12.34 -2.45 8.90
C GLU A 24 -12.58 -1.60 10.14
N GLN A 25 -11.52 -1.11 10.76
CA GLN A 25 -11.62 -0.21 11.90
C GLN A 25 -11.80 1.25 11.49
N THR A 26 -11.87 1.52 10.19
CA THR A 26 -11.95 2.88 9.66
C THR A 26 -13.14 3.01 8.70
N PRO A 27 -14.38 2.98 9.23
CA PRO A 27 -15.56 2.97 8.37
C PRO A 27 -15.67 4.16 7.41
N ALA A 28 -15.18 5.32 7.82
CA ALA A 28 -15.23 6.49 6.96
C ALA A 28 -14.39 6.30 5.70
N LEU A 29 -13.28 5.60 5.82
CA LEU A 29 -12.42 5.33 4.67
C LEU A 29 -13.08 4.31 3.74
N ILE A 30 -13.70 3.28 4.30
CA ILE A 30 -14.46 2.34 3.49
C ILE A 30 -15.55 3.08 2.73
N GLY A 31 -16.22 4.01 3.38
CA GLY A 31 -17.26 4.82 2.74
C GLY A 31 -16.76 5.62 1.56
N ARG A 32 -15.53 6.12 1.63
CA ARG A 32 -14.95 6.85 0.50
C ARG A 32 -14.73 5.95 -0.71
N GLY A 33 -14.48 4.67 -0.48
CA GLY A 33 -14.24 3.72 -1.55
C GLY A 33 -15.46 2.88 -1.91
N ARG A 34 -16.65 3.24 -1.44
CA ARG A 34 -17.83 2.40 -1.59
C ARG A 34 -18.20 2.06 -3.03
N LEU A 35 -17.74 2.86 -3.98
CA LEU A 35 -17.99 2.61 -5.40
C LEU A 35 -16.85 1.89 -6.09
N LEU A 36 -15.82 1.52 -5.35
CA LEU A 36 -14.64 0.89 -5.91
C LEU A 36 -14.70 -0.63 -5.77
N ASP A 37 -14.66 -1.31 -6.90
CA ASP A 37 -14.43 -2.75 -6.98
C ASP A 37 -13.22 -2.93 -7.89
N CYS A 38 -12.16 -3.56 -7.38
CA CYS A 38 -10.93 -3.63 -8.14
C CYS A 38 -10.03 -4.77 -7.66
N GLU A 39 -9.37 -5.42 -8.63
CA GLU A 39 -8.28 -6.35 -8.35
C GLU A 39 -6.99 -5.61 -8.64
N CYS A 40 -6.07 -5.56 -7.68
CA CYS A 40 -4.81 -4.84 -7.87
C CYS A 40 -3.69 -5.50 -7.10
N LEU A 41 -2.47 -5.11 -7.46
CA LEU A 41 -1.28 -5.49 -6.68
C LEU A 41 -0.74 -4.26 -5.98
N PHE A 42 -0.33 -4.43 -4.73
CA PHE A 42 0.46 -3.39 -4.06
C PHE A 42 1.33 -4.01 -2.99
N GLY A 43 2.37 -3.29 -2.62
CA GLY A 43 3.25 -3.76 -1.57
C GLY A 43 4.71 -3.50 -1.86
N PRO A 44 5.59 -4.20 -1.11
CA PRO A 44 7.02 -4.13 -1.37
C PRO A 44 7.34 -4.64 -2.77
N ALA A 45 8.32 -4.03 -3.40
CA ALA A 45 8.64 -4.34 -4.80
C ALA A 45 8.90 -5.83 -5.03
N GLY A 46 9.59 -6.49 -4.11
CA GLY A 46 9.90 -7.90 -4.25
C GLY A 46 8.86 -8.86 -3.70
N HIS A 47 7.89 -8.34 -2.95
CA HIS A 47 6.90 -9.17 -2.27
C HIS A 47 5.53 -8.51 -2.28
N PRO A 48 4.95 -8.24 -3.47
CA PRO A 48 3.66 -7.57 -3.54
C PRO A 48 2.53 -8.51 -3.12
N PHE A 49 1.37 -7.91 -2.85
CA PHE A 49 0.16 -8.65 -2.52
C PHE A 49 -0.88 -8.43 -3.60
N HIS A 50 -1.68 -9.45 -3.85
CA HIS A 50 -2.86 -9.33 -4.68
C HIS A 50 -4.02 -8.96 -3.76
N ALA A 51 -4.66 -7.84 -4.04
CA ALA A 51 -5.77 -7.34 -3.25
C ALA A 51 -7.06 -7.37 -4.06
N SER A 52 -8.11 -7.93 -3.47
CA SER A 52 -9.45 -7.85 -4.03
C SER A 52 -10.23 -6.84 -3.21
N ILE A 53 -10.67 -5.77 -3.87
CA ILE A 53 -11.42 -4.70 -3.22
C ILE A 53 -12.86 -4.75 -3.72
N ARG A 54 -13.80 -4.71 -2.77
CA ARG A 54 -15.23 -4.70 -3.07
C ARG A 54 -15.91 -3.65 -2.20
N ALA A 55 -16.50 -2.67 -2.84
CA ALA A 55 -17.18 -1.55 -2.16
C ALA A 55 -16.26 -0.91 -1.11
N GLY A 56 -14.99 -0.76 -1.45
CA GLY A 56 -14.01 -0.11 -0.59
C GLY A 56 -13.42 -0.98 0.50
N ARG A 57 -13.81 -2.25 0.59
CA ARG A 57 -13.24 -3.19 1.56
C ARG A 57 -12.26 -4.11 0.87
N ILE A 58 -11.16 -4.42 1.54
CA ILE A 58 -10.24 -5.43 1.06
C ILE A 58 -10.75 -6.78 1.55
N VAL A 59 -11.42 -7.50 0.65
CA VAL A 59 -12.04 -8.78 1.02
C VAL A 59 -11.07 -9.94 0.91
N ASP A 60 -9.95 -9.75 0.22
CA ASP A 60 -8.89 -10.74 0.14
C ASP A 60 -7.56 -10.04 -0.11
N LEU A 61 -6.54 -10.46 0.61
CA LEU A 61 -5.18 -9.96 0.43
C LEU A 61 -4.25 -11.16 0.50
N THR A 62 -3.64 -11.50 -0.63
CA THR A 62 -2.85 -12.72 -0.76
C THR A 62 -1.46 -12.38 -1.31
N PRO A 63 -0.38 -12.92 -0.75
CA PRO A 63 0.95 -12.70 -1.33
C PRO A 63 0.98 -13.16 -2.79
N ALA A 64 1.48 -12.30 -3.67
CA ALA A 64 1.63 -12.62 -5.08
C ALA A 64 2.90 -13.45 -5.28
N PRO A 65 2.99 -14.22 -6.37
CA PRO A 65 2.02 -14.32 -7.45
C PRO A 65 0.84 -15.21 -7.06
N VAL A 66 -0.32 -14.90 -7.63
CA VAL A 66 -1.52 -15.70 -7.42
C VAL A 66 -1.90 -16.30 -8.76
N LEU A 67 -1.91 -17.63 -8.82
CA LEU A 67 -2.15 -18.34 -10.05
C LEU A 67 -3.55 -18.05 -10.60
N MET A 68 -3.61 -17.75 -11.89
CA MET A 68 -4.87 -17.56 -12.60
C MET A 68 -5.69 -16.34 -12.15
N ARG A 69 -5.08 -15.41 -11.47
CA ARG A 69 -5.76 -14.17 -11.07
C ARG A 69 -5.10 -12.97 -11.75
N SER A 70 -5.91 -12.14 -12.36
CA SER A 70 -5.43 -10.92 -13.00
C SER A 70 -5.56 -9.74 -12.04
N TRP A 71 -4.97 -8.63 -12.44
CA TRP A 71 -5.07 -7.38 -11.69
C TRP A 71 -5.13 -6.22 -12.69
N ARG A 72 -5.75 -5.12 -12.25
CA ARG A 72 -5.92 -3.94 -13.08
C ARG A 72 -4.68 -3.07 -13.07
N PHE A 73 -4.13 -2.82 -11.90
CA PHE A 73 -2.91 -2.02 -11.78
C PHE A 73 -2.04 -2.59 -10.66
N SER A 74 -0.78 -2.16 -10.67
CA SER A 74 0.19 -2.56 -9.66
C SER A 74 0.90 -1.32 -9.14
N TYR A 75 0.97 -1.18 -7.81
CA TYR A 75 1.78 -0.14 -7.18
C TYR A 75 2.75 -0.83 -6.23
N ARG A 76 4.03 -0.81 -6.58
CA ARG A 76 5.06 -1.47 -5.78
C ARG A 76 6.15 -0.47 -5.48
N ALA A 77 6.60 -0.42 -4.23
CA ALA A 77 7.64 0.49 -3.81
C ALA A 77 8.68 -0.26 -3.00
N SER A 78 9.87 0.34 -2.87
CA SER A 78 10.93 -0.24 -2.08
C SER A 78 10.53 -0.31 -0.61
N THR A 79 11.15 -1.24 0.11
CA THR A 79 10.94 -1.36 1.55
C THR A 79 11.22 -0.05 2.26
N MET A 80 12.30 0.62 1.87
CA MET A 80 12.66 1.90 2.46
C MET A 80 11.60 2.96 2.18
N ALA A 81 11.01 2.96 0.98
CA ALA A 81 9.98 3.91 0.64
C ALA A 81 8.74 3.73 1.50
N TRP A 82 8.32 2.49 1.72
CA TRP A 82 7.18 2.22 2.58
C TRP A 82 7.45 2.68 4.02
N ALA A 83 8.63 2.39 4.53
CA ALA A 83 8.99 2.82 5.89
C ALA A 83 8.96 4.34 6.00
N ALA A 84 9.45 5.04 4.98
CA ALA A 84 9.44 6.50 4.98
C ALA A 84 8.02 7.06 4.86
N TYR A 85 7.19 6.42 4.04
CA TYR A 85 5.80 6.84 3.86
C TYR A 85 5.00 6.68 5.17
N TRP A 86 5.36 5.70 5.98
CA TRP A 86 4.65 5.40 7.22
C TRP A 86 5.19 6.13 8.45
N GLN A 87 6.15 7.05 8.28
CA GLN A 87 6.56 7.89 9.40
C GLN A 87 5.40 8.78 9.82
N ALA A 88 5.37 9.16 11.10
CA ALA A 88 4.30 10.01 11.60
C ALA A 88 4.23 11.30 10.79
N GLU A 89 5.40 11.85 10.44
CA GLU A 89 5.51 13.03 9.60
C GLU A 89 6.48 12.74 8.48
N PRO A 90 6.00 12.15 7.37
CA PRO A 90 6.88 11.79 6.28
C PRO A 90 7.59 13.02 5.70
N ARG A 91 8.84 12.82 5.31
CA ARG A 91 9.61 13.90 4.70
C ARG A 91 9.02 14.29 3.35
N PRO A 92 9.21 15.54 2.92
CA PRO A 92 8.81 15.94 1.57
C PRO A 92 9.40 15.01 0.51
N GLY A 93 8.56 14.61 -0.43
CA GLY A 93 8.97 13.68 -1.47
C GLY A 93 8.78 12.21 -1.09
N TRP A 94 8.55 11.92 0.20
CA TRP A 94 8.29 10.56 0.66
C TRP A 94 6.89 10.43 1.25
N HIS A 95 6.14 11.52 1.23
CA HIS A 95 4.82 11.62 1.86
C HIS A 95 3.67 11.29 0.92
N ASP A 96 3.94 11.02 -0.34
CA ASP A 96 2.90 10.88 -1.34
C ASP A 96 3.26 9.78 -2.33
N LEU A 97 2.26 8.96 -2.69
CA LEU A 97 2.47 7.83 -3.58
C LEU A 97 2.99 8.26 -4.94
N LEU A 98 2.48 9.37 -5.49
CA LEU A 98 2.95 9.84 -6.79
C LEU A 98 4.34 10.45 -6.71
N ALA A 99 4.67 11.09 -5.59
CA ALA A 99 6.02 11.60 -5.41
C ALA A 99 7.04 10.47 -5.37
N LEU A 100 6.66 9.33 -4.80
CA LEU A 100 7.54 8.16 -4.78
C LEU A 100 7.82 7.63 -6.18
N THR A 101 6.82 7.66 -7.06
CA THR A 101 7.05 7.23 -8.44
C THR A 101 8.01 8.17 -9.16
N LYS A 102 7.89 9.47 -8.91
CA LYS A 102 8.79 10.45 -9.51
C LYS A 102 10.23 10.27 -9.02
N ARG A 103 10.42 9.80 -7.81
CA ARG A 103 11.74 9.56 -7.26
C ARG A 103 12.35 8.25 -7.76
N GLY A 104 11.58 7.43 -8.45
CA GLY A 104 12.04 6.12 -8.85
C GLY A 104 11.98 5.07 -7.74
N GLU A 105 11.35 5.39 -6.63
CA GLU A 105 11.21 4.47 -5.51
C GLU A 105 9.98 3.58 -5.64
N ALA A 106 9.09 3.90 -6.54
CA ALA A 106 7.87 3.11 -6.75
C ALA A 106 7.57 2.99 -8.24
N ASP A 107 6.93 1.88 -8.59
CA ASP A 107 6.48 1.60 -9.95
C ASP A 107 4.96 1.47 -9.95
N LEU A 108 4.33 2.23 -10.83
CA LEU A 108 2.88 2.17 -11.03
C LEU A 108 2.65 1.71 -12.46
N GLU A 109 2.00 0.56 -12.62
CA GLU A 109 1.83 -0.11 -13.92
C GLU A 109 0.40 -0.57 -14.13
N GLY A 110 0.03 -0.73 -15.38
CA GLY A 110 -1.26 -1.31 -15.76
C GLY A 110 -2.29 -0.25 -16.10
N ASP A 111 -3.55 -0.58 -15.82
CA ASP A 111 -4.66 0.33 -16.05
C ASP A 111 -4.73 1.30 -14.87
N LEU A 112 -4.29 2.52 -15.08
CA LEU A 112 -4.18 3.48 -14.01
C LEU A 112 -5.49 4.14 -13.61
N HIS A 113 -6.55 3.95 -14.42
CA HIS A 113 -7.80 4.66 -14.17
C HIS A 113 -8.37 4.40 -12.76
N PRO A 114 -8.53 3.16 -12.30
CA PRO A 114 -9.09 2.96 -10.97
C PRO A 114 -8.22 3.55 -9.87
N PHE A 115 -6.90 3.51 -10.04
CA PHE A 115 -6.00 4.10 -9.07
C PHE A 115 -6.18 5.62 -9.01
N MET A 116 -6.18 6.27 -10.17
CA MET A 116 -6.27 7.74 -10.22
C MET A 116 -7.67 8.22 -9.85
N ALA A 117 -8.70 7.48 -10.23
CA ALA A 117 -10.08 7.86 -9.89
C ALA A 117 -10.33 7.79 -8.38
N HIS A 118 -9.60 6.95 -7.67
CA HIS A 118 -9.75 6.76 -6.23
C HIS A 118 -8.43 7.05 -5.51
N LEU A 119 -7.67 8.01 -6.01
CA LEU A 119 -6.32 8.26 -5.53
C LEU A 119 -6.26 8.53 -4.03
N GLN A 120 -7.14 9.36 -3.50
CA GLN A 120 -7.10 9.69 -2.08
C GLN A 120 -7.43 8.45 -1.23
N TYR A 121 -8.36 7.62 -1.70
CA TYR A 121 -8.66 6.37 -1.02
C TYR A 121 -7.41 5.49 -0.92
N PHE A 122 -6.70 5.31 -2.04
CA PHE A 122 -5.48 4.47 -2.03
C PHE A 122 -4.38 5.09 -1.16
N LYS A 123 -4.22 6.41 -1.21
CA LYS A 123 -3.24 7.06 -0.35
C LYS A 123 -3.54 6.77 1.13
N ASP A 124 -4.80 6.87 1.51
CA ASP A 124 -5.20 6.67 2.90
C ASP A 124 -5.14 5.21 3.32
N VAL A 125 -5.57 4.29 2.45
CA VAL A 125 -5.52 2.86 2.75
C VAL A 125 -4.07 2.41 2.92
N LEU A 126 -3.20 2.82 2.01
CA LEU A 126 -1.80 2.42 2.07
C LEU A 126 -1.03 3.15 3.17
N ALA A 127 -1.63 4.16 3.78
CA ALA A 127 -1.06 4.85 4.94
C ALA A 127 -1.55 4.28 6.27
N LEU A 128 -2.48 3.33 6.25
CA LEU A 128 -3.03 2.80 7.50
C LEU A 128 -1.97 2.27 8.48
N PRO A 129 -0.89 1.62 8.03
CA PRO A 129 0.13 1.17 8.98
C PRO A 129 0.90 2.28 9.68
N ARG A 130 0.75 3.53 9.24
CA ARG A 130 1.59 4.63 9.76
C ARG A 130 1.64 4.71 11.28
N HIS A 131 0.50 4.51 11.93
CA HIS A 131 0.44 4.63 13.38
C HIS A 131 0.78 3.33 14.11
N HIS A 132 1.06 2.27 13.37
CA HIS A 132 1.30 0.94 13.94
C HIS A 132 2.66 0.38 13.56
N PHE A 133 3.33 1.01 12.59
CA PHE A 133 4.57 0.51 12.05
C PHE A 133 5.75 1.30 12.61
N ALA A 134 6.86 0.61 12.78
CA ALA A 134 8.14 1.24 13.08
C ALA A 134 8.10 2.16 14.25
N VAL A 135 7.21 1.95 15.11
CA VAL A 135 7.12 2.79 16.26
C VAL A 135 8.39 2.75 17.04
N ALA A 136 9.06 1.66 16.93
CA ALA A 136 10.30 1.47 17.63
C ALA A 136 11.40 2.37 17.13
N ALA A 137 11.20 2.96 16.01
CA ALA A 137 12.25 3.79 15.43
C ALA A 137 12.70 4.88 16.38
#